data_a4a5afae96891161fb5fa5fb8da6f1f9
#
_entry.id   a4a5afae96891161fb5fa5fb8da6f1f9
#
_cell.length_a   1.000
_cell.length_b   1.000
_cell.length_c   1.000
_cell.angle_alpha   90.00
_cell.angle_beta   90.00
_cell.angle_gamma   90.00
#
_symmetry.space_group_name_H-M   'P 1'
#
loop_
_entity.id
_entity.type
_entity.pdbx_description
1 polymer ?
#
loop_
_entity_poly.entity_id
_entity_poly.type
_entity_poly.pdbx_seq_one_letter_code
_entity_poly.pdbx_strand_id
1 'polypeptide(L)'
;HRGGHEGPQAGPPPEPVNLYPSRTQLGILILPCLLGVGMILQTDGAAEFTLTDLSWTNIMAIVICLFVAGLLLQMAFDRKPVVVFDAAGIHCQRPPLGLVPWSAVIGMGAANATLARRVLMVAVDPNRLDEKARSYIRNSVGFLNLISPQMRKFDSQAQGYPSVHIPISHLSRSAREIESLAQEFVLYYVAKEE
;
A
#
# COMPACT_ATOMS: atom_id res chain seq x y z
N HIS A 1 -16.02 30.31 -41.71
CA HIS A 1 -16.09 28.94 -41.15
C HIS A 1 -15.08 28.84 -40.02
N ARG A 2 -15.54 29.01 -38.78
CA ARG A 2 -14.76 28.66 -37.58
C ARG A 2 -14.99 27.17 -37.38
N GLY A 3 -13.99 26.35 -37.75
CA GLY A 3 -13.95 24.96 -37.34
C GLY A 3 -13.82 24.91 -35.82
N GLY A 4 -14.89 24.53 -35.14
CA GLY A 4 -14.82 24.21 -33.73
C GLY A 4 -13.91 23.00 -33.56
N HIS A 5 -12.77 23.17 -32.92
CA HIS A 5 -12.02 22.08 -32.35
C HIS A 5 -12.89 21.50 -31.22
N GLU A 6 -13.68 20.47 -31.54
CA GLU A 6 -14.20 19.59 -30.52
C GLU A 6 -12.99 18.96 -29.84
N GLY A 7 -12.69 19.41 -28.62
CA GLY A 7 -11.70 18.77 -27.79
C GLY A 7 -12.04 17.28 -27.64
N PRO A 8 -11.06 16.41 -27.38
CA PRO A 8 -11.29 14.98 -27.22
C PRO A 8 -12.42 14.78 -26.20
N GLN A 9 -13.54 14.21 -26.68
CA GLN A 9 -14.66 13.88 -25.79
C GLN A 9 -14.13 12.93 -24.72
N ALA A 10 -14.05 13.42 -23.50
CA ALA A 10 -13.69 12.60 -22.36
C ALA A 10 -14.72 11.45 -22.28
N GLY A 11 -14.26 10.21 -22.36
CA GLY A 11 -15.07 9.02 -22.18
C GLY A 11 -15.88 9.07 -20.87
N PRO A 12 -16.70 8.06 -20.60
CA PRO A 12 -17.42 7.98 -19.32
C PRO A 12 -16.40 7.96 -18.15
N PRO A 13 -16.77 8.50 -16.98
CA PRO A 13 -15.90 8.51 -15.82
C PRO A 13 -15.50 7.07 -15.44
N PRO A 14 -14.24 6.83 -15.06
CA PRO A 14 -13.82 5.51 -14.64
C PRO A 14 -14.61 5.06 -13.40
N GLU A 15 -14.98 3.78 -13.38
CA GLU A 15 -15.73 3.20 -12.25
C GLU A 15 -14.86 3.17 -10.98
N PRO A 16 -15.48 3.37 -9.79
CA PRO A 16 -14.75 3.29 -8.52
C PRO A 16 -14.06 1.93 -8.34
N VAL A 17 -12.79 1.95 -7.99
CA VAL A 17 -11.98 0.75 -7.81
C VAL A 17 -11.60 0.57 -6.35
N ASN A 18 -12.03 -0.55 -5.78
CA ASN A 18 -11.68 -0.96 -4.42
C ASN A 18 -10.51 -1.95 -4.43
N LEU A 19 -9.44 -1.63 -3.74
CA LEU A 19 -8.27 -2.47 -3.61
C LEU A 19 -8.22 -3.09 -2.22
N TYR A 20 -8.26 -4.42 -2.18
CA TYR A 20 -8.28 -5.22 -0.95
C TYR A 20 -6.91 -5.85 -0.68
N PRO A 21 -6.61 -6.25 0.59
CA PRO A 21 -5.42 -7.03 0.88
C PRO A 21 -5.43 -8.36 0.12
N SER A 22 -4.28 -8.77 -0.40
CA SER A 22 -4.13 -10.07 -1.07
C SER A 22 -4.11 -11.20 -0.06
N ARG A 23 -5.15 -12.01 -0.02
CA ARG A 23 -5.27 -13.17 0.87
C ARG A 23 -4.19 -14.22 0.63
N THR A 24 -3.82 -14.43 -0.64
CA THR A 24 -2.77 -15.37 -1.01
C THR A 24 -1.42 -14.98 -0.44
N GLN A 25 -1.05 -13.69 -0.53
CA GLN A 25 0.22 -13.21 0.01
C GLN A 25 0.24 -13.25 1.54
N LEU A 26 -0.86 -12.91 2.20
CA LEU A 26 -0.98 -13.03 3.66
C LEU A 26 -0.90 -14.50 4.09
N GLY A 27 -1.50 -15.42 3.36
CA GLY A 27 -1.40 -16.86 3.60
C GLY A 27 0.03 -17.39 3.48
N ILE A 28 0.79 -16.93 2.48
CA ILE A 28 2.21 -17.28 2.33
C ILE A 28 3.05 -16.78 3.52
N LEU A 29 2.71 -15.62 4.11
CA LEU A 29 3.43 -15.10 5.28
C LEU A 29 3.07 -15.84 6.58
N ILE A 30 1.88 -16.43 6.67
CA ILE A 30 1.48 -17.24 7.83
C ILE A 30 2.22 -18.58 7.87
N LEU A 31 2.49 -19.17 6.70
CA LEU A 31 3.08 -20.51 6.59
C LEU A 31 4.43 -20.64 7.33
N PRO A 32 5.43 -19.74 7.19
CA PRO A 32 6.68 -19.85 7.93
C PRO A 32 6.49 -19.71 9.44
N CYS A 33 5.50 -18.94 9.92
CA CYS A 33 5.20 -18.86 11.35
C CYS A 33 4.71 -20.22 11.89
N LEU A 34 3.82 -20.89 11.15
CA LEU A 34 3.31 -22.21 11.52
C LEU A 34 4.40 -23.30 11.44
N LEU A 35 5.22 -23.26 10.40
CA LEU A 35 6.36 -24.17 10.25
C LEU A 35 7.38 -23.97 11.38
N GLY A 36 7.67 -22.72 11.77
CA GLY A 36 8.56 -22.39 12.88
C GLY A 36 8.05 -23.00 14.20
N VAL A 37 6.76 -22.90 14.48
CA VAL A 37 6.13 -23.55 15.64
C VAL A 37 6.30 -25.06 15.55
N GLY A 38 6.01 -25.68 14.40
CA GLY A 38 6.17 -27.11 14.18
C GLY A 38 7.60 -27.61 14.40
N MET A 39 8.59 -26.86 13.91
CA MET A 39 10.01 -27.19 14.11
C MET A 39 10.41 -27.13 15.59
N ILE A 40 9.98 -26.11 16.32
CA ILE A 40 10.25 -25.98 17.76
C ILE A 40 9.69 -27.19 18.53
N LEU A 41 8.47 -27.61 18.20
CA LEU A 41 7.81 -28.77 18.83
C LEU A 41 8.50 -30.11 18.48
N GLN A 42 9.17 -30.21 17.34
CA GLN A 42 9.88 -31.43 16.92
C GLN A 42 11.29 -31.56 17.53
N THR A 43 11.96 -30.45 17.83
CA THR A 43 13.33 -30.48 18.34
C THR A 43 13.45 -30.95 19.79
N ASP A 44 12.39 -30.88 20.56
CA ASP A 44 12.38 -31.26 21.98
C ASP A 44 12.11 -32.77 22.25
N GLY A 45 12.23 -33.64 21.22
CA GLY A 45 12.27 -35.09 21.39
C GLY A 45 10.93 -35.80 21.45
N ALA A 46 10.63 -36.51 20.39
CA ALA A 46 9.31 -36.99 19.97
C ALA A 46 8.72 -38.21 20.73
N ALA A 47 9.20 -38.61 21.89
CA ALA A 47 8.66 -39.84 22.51
C ALA A 47 7.56 -39.59 23.54
N GLU A 48 7.67 -38.54 24.36
CA GLU A 48 6.60 -38.13 25.29
C GLU A 48 6.66 -36.60 25.48
N PHE A 49 5.94 -35.87 24.63
CA PHE A 49 5.87 -34.43 24.70
C PHE A 49 5.09 -33.98 25.93
N THR A 50 5.78 -33.45 26.95
CA THR A 50 5.17 -32.74 28.05
C THR A 50 5.46 -31.24 27.94
N LEU A 51 4.43 -30.39 28.14
CA LEU A 51 4.58 -28.92 28.09
C LEU A 51 5.60 -28.38 29.10
N THR A 52 5.94 -29.21 30.12
CA THR A 52 6.93 -28.90 31.17
C THR A 52 8.38 -28.95 30.69
N ASP A 53 8.65 -29.63 29.57
CA ASP A 53 10.01 -29.80 29.05
C ASP A 53 10.40 -28.70 28.06
N LEU A 54 9.46 -27.83 27.67
CA LEU A 54 9.76 -26.69 26.82
C LEU A 54 10.58 -25.64 27.57
N SER A 55 11.71 -25.26 27.00
CA SER A 55 12.48 -24.13 27.51
C SER A 55 11.65 -22.83 27.42
N TRP A 56 11.84 -21.93 28.36
CA TRP A 56 11.15 -20.63 28.37
C TRP A 56 11.28 -19.86 27.06
N THR A 57 12.46 -19.96 26.40
CA THR A 57 12.71 -19.35 25.09
C THR A 57 11.83 -19.93 24.00
N ASN A 58 11.59 -21.25 23.98
CA ASN A 58 10.73 -21.91 23.01
C ASN A 58 9.27 -21.52 23.22
N ILE A 59 8.81 -21.43 24.47
CA ILE A 59 7.44 -20.95 24.78
C ILE A 59 7.25 -19.52 24.25
N MET A 60 8.20 -18.62 24.52
CA MET A 60 8.11 -17.23 24.02
C MET A 60 8.13 -17.17 22.50
N ALA A 61 8.95 -17.97 21.83
CA ALA A 61 8.99 -18.02 20.36
C ALA A 61 7.65 -18.51 19.77
N ILE A 62 7.05 -19.55 20.35
CA ILE A 62 5.73 -20.05 19.94
C ILE A 62 4.66 -18.97 20.12
N VAL A 63 4.62 -18.29 21.27
CA VAL A 63 3.65 -17.23 21.56
C VAL A 63 3.80 -16.08 20.54
N ILE A 64 5.02 -15.66 20.24
CA ILE A 64 5.27 -14.60 19.24
C ILE A 64 4.81 -15.06 17.84
N CYS A 65 5.14 -16.27 17.41
CA CYS A 65 4.71 -16.81 16.12
C CYS A 65 3.18 -16.89 16.00
N LEU A 66 2.49 -17.38 17.05
CA LEU A 66 1.04 -17.47 17.06
C LEU A 66 0.38 -16.09 17.08
N PHE A 67 0.95 -15.14 17.83
CA PHE A 67 0.48 -13.75 17.83
C PHE A 67 0.61 -13.10 16.46
N VAL A 68 1.76 -13.24 15.81
CA VAL A 68 1.99 -12.72 14.44
C VAL A 68 1.04 -13.39 13.44
N ALA A 69 0.89 -14.72 13.50
CA ALA A 69 -0.04 -15.45 12.65
C ALA A 69 -1.49 -14.99 12.86
N GLY A 70 -1.89 -14.74 14.11
CA GLY A 70 -3.23 -14.20 14.45
C GLY A 70 -3.46 -12.82 13.86
N LEU A 71 -2.49 -11.91 13.95
CA LEU A 71 -2.57 -10.58 13.33
C LEU A 71 -2.67 -10.66 11.80
N LEU A 72 -1.87 -11.52 11.15
CA LEU A 72 -1.93 -11.73 9.71
C LEU A 72 -3.27 -12.32 9.28
N LEU A 73 -3.80 -13.25 10.05
CA LEU A 73 -5.11 -13.84 9.83
C LEU A 73 -6.23 -12.79 9.95
N GLN A 74 -6.19 -11.97 10.99
CA GLN A 74 -7.13 -10.85 11.16
C GLN A 74 -7.08 -9.91 9.95
N MET A 75 -5.88 -9.58 9.45
CA MET A 75 -5.72 -8.76 8.24
C MET A 75 -6.28 -9.45 6.99
N ALA A 76 -6.16 -10.78 6.86
CA ALA A 76 -6.69 -11.55 5.74
C ALA A 76 -8.23 -11.59 5.71
N PHE A 77 -8.86 -11.55 6.88
CA PHE A 77 -10.32 -11.52 7.02
C PHE A 77 -10.91 -10.12 7.03
N ASP A 78 -10.08 -9.07 7.15
CA ASP A 78 -10.56 -7.69 7.05
C ASP A 78 -11.06 -7.43 5.62
N ARG A 79 -12.35 -7.19 5.48
CA ARG A 79 -13.02 -6.95 4.20
C ARG A 79 -13.02 -5.47 3.80
N LYS A 80 -12.37 -4.61 4.56
CA LYS A 80 -12.30 -3.19 4.24
C LYS A 80 -11.27 -2.97 3.14
N PRO A 81 -11.60 -2.18 2.11
CA PRO A 81 -10.62 -1.81 1.09
C PRO A 81 -9.50 -0.99 1.74
N VAL A 82 -8.27 -1.28 1.36
CA VAL A 82 -7.08 -0.54 1.84
C VAL A 82 -6.92 0.77 1.09
N VAL A 83 -7.18 0.73 -0.21
CA VAL A 83 -7.12 1.89 -1.11
C VAL A 83 -8.36 1.86 -2.00
N VAL A 84 -8.98 3.03 -2.18
CA VAL A 84 -10.12 3.22 -3.07
C VAL A 84 -9.79 4.37 -4.01
N PHE A 85 -9.92 4.14 -5.31
CA PHE A 85 -9.92 5.18 -6.33
C PHE A 85 -11.39 5.46 -6.69
N ASP A 86 -11.82 6.69 -6.52
CA ASP A 86 -13.16 7.14 -6.90
C ASP A 86 -13.14 8.55 -7.52
N ALA A 87 -14.30 9.09 -7.79
CA ALA A 87 -14.43 10.43 -8.38
C ALA A 87 -13.87 11.55 -7.49
N ALA A 88 -13.84 11.38 -6.18
CA ALA A 88 -13.34 12.38 -5.24
C ALA A 88 -11.80 12.37 -5.13
N GLY A 89 -11.17 11.20 -5.37
CA GLY A 89 -9.73 11.07 -5.22
C GLY A 89 -9.28 9.67 -4.81
N ILE A 90 -8.15 9.62 -4.14
CA ILE A 90 -7.53 8.41 -3.59
C ILE A 90 -7.83 8.36 -2.10
N HIS A 91 -8.66 7.42 -1.68
CA HIS A 91 -8.89 7.14 -0.27
C HIS A 91 -7.91 6.07 0.20
N CYS A 92 -7.08 6.38 1.18
CA CYS A 92 -6.13 5.44 1.74
C CYS A 92 -6.44 5.22 3.23
N GLN A 93 -6.80 3.97 3.58
CA GLN A 93 -7.09 3.60 4.98
C GLN A 93 -5.84 3.09 5.70
N ARG A 94 -4.90 2.49 4.96
CA ARG A 94 -3.62 1.99 5.48
C ARG A 94 -2.50 2.36 4.49
N PRO A 95 -1.68 3.33 4.77
CA PRO A 95 -1.64 4.19 5.97
C PRO A 95 -2.88 5.08 6.09
N PRO A 96 -3.21 5.59 7.29
CA PRO A 96 -4.41 6.41 7.52
C PRO A 96 -4.23 7.83 6.97
N LEU A 97 -3.97 7.91 5.68
CA LEU A 97 -3.72 9.16 4.96
C LEU A 97 -5.01 9.97 4.78
N GLY A 98 -6.16 9.29 4.71
CA GLY A 98 -7.42 9.92 4.39
C GLY A 98 -7.67 10.05 2.89
N LEU A 99 -8.28 11.15 2.46
CA LEU A 99 -8.56 11.47 1.06
C LEU A 99 -7.44 12.33 0.47
N VAL A 100 -6.91 11.90 -0.66
CA VAL A 100 -6.08 12.72 -1.56
C VAL A 100 -6.93 13.08 -2.77
N PRO A 101 -7.46 14.30 -2.87
CA PRO A 101 -8.31 14.69 -4.00
C PRO A 101 -7.48 14.75 -5.29
N TRP A 102 -8.13 14.44 -6.44
CA TRP A 102 -7.43 14.47 -7.73
C TRP A 102 -6.85 15.83 -8.04
N SER A 103 -7.52 16.91 -7.64
CA SER A 103 -7.02 18.29 -7.80
C SER A 103 -5.70 18.58 -7.06
N ALA A 104 -5.36 17.76 -6.06
CA ALA A 104 -4.08 17.87 -5.35
C ALA A 104 -2.97 17.03 -6.00
N VAL A 105 -3.28 16.14 -6.93
CA VAL A 105 -2.29 15.24 -7.56
C VAL A 105 -1.55 15.99 -8.65
N ILE A 106 -0.23 16.10 -8.50
CA ILE A 106 0.69 16.73 -9.48
C ILE A 106 1.29 15.69 -10.42
N GLY A 107 1.54 14.50 -9.91
CA GLY A 107 2.11 13.41 -10.69
C GLY A 107 2.06 12.09 -9.93
N MET A 108 2.20 11.00 -10.68
CA MET A 108 2.09 9.67 -10.12
C MET A 108 3.08 8.71 -10.79
N GLY A 109 3.58 7.76 -10.02
CA GLY A 109 4.45 6.72 -10.53
C GLY A 109 4.56 5.54 -9.56
N ALA A 110 5.06 4.41 -10.04
CA ALA A 110 5.33 3.27 -9.20
C ALA A 110 6.83 3.02 -9.07
N ALA A 111 7.30 2.72 -7.88
CA ALA A 111 8.68 2.36 -7.63
C ALA A 111 8.82 1.14 -6.71
N ASN A 112 9.98 0.51 -6.78
CA ASN A 112 10.35 -0.52 -5.84
C ASN A 112 10.98 0.16 -4.60
N ALA A 113 10.29 0.11 -3.47
CA ALA A 113 10.84 0.60 -2.20
C ALA A 113 11.97 -0.31 -1.70
N THR A 114 11.76 -1.64 -1.85
CA THR A 114 12.76 -2.70 -1.60
C THR A 114 12.57 -3.79 -2.65
N LEU A 115 13.44 -4.83 -2.63
CA LEU A 115 13.32 -5.99 -3.53
C LEU A 115 11.92 -6.66 -3.51
N ALA A 116 11.20 -6.56 -2.40
CA ALA A 116 9.90 -7.20 -2.21
C ALA A 116 8.72 -6.22 -2.10
N ARG A 117 8.96 -4.90 -2.08
CA ARG A 117 7.89 -3.93 -1.82
C ARG A 117 7.79 -2.91 -2.95
N ARG A 118 6.69 -2.95 -3.67
CA ARG A 118 6.28 -1.89 -4.59
C ARG A 118 5.40 -0.87 -3.90
N VAL A 119 5.63 0.39 -4.23
CA VAL A 119 4.85 1.52 -3.73
C VAL A 119 4.36 2.34 -4.92
N LEU A 120 3.14 2.82 -4.82
CA LEU A 120 2.62 3.88 -5.68
C LEU A 120 3.04 5.21 -5.04
N MET A 121 3.75 6.02 -5.77
CA MET A 121 4.17 7.36 -5.36
C MET A 121 3.24 8.36 -6.01
N VAL A 122 2.70 9.27 -5.21
CA VAL A 122 1.80 10.32 -5.64
C VAL A 122 2.38 11.64 -5.19
N ALA A 123 2.85 12.46 -6.12
CA ALA A 123 3.28 13.82 -5.83
C ALA A 123 2.04 14.69 -5.65
N VAL A 124 1.97 15.45 -4.57
CA VAL A 124 0.76 16.18 -4.19
C VAL A 124 1.06 17.63 -3.82
N ASP A 125 0.12 18.53 -4.14
CA ASP A 125 0.13 19.91 -3.63
C ASP A 125 -0.38 19.93 -2.18
N PRO A 126 0.48 20.22 -1.19
CA PRO A 126 0.10 20.21 0.22
C PRO A 126 -0.98 21.24 0.56
N ASN A 127 -1.15 22.29 -0.25
CA ASN A 127 -2.15 23.33 0.00
C ASN A 127 -3.58 22.85 -0.30
N ARG A 128 -3.72 21.82 -1.14
CA ARG A 128 -5.02 21.24 -1.53
C ARG A 128 -5.39 20.02 -0.69
N LEU A 129 -4.56 19.65 0.29
CA LEU A 129 -4.80 18.50 1.18
C LEU A 129 -5.46 18.93 2.48
N ASP A 130 -6.21 18.01 3.09
CA ASP A 130 -6.70 18.20 4.45
C ASP A 130 -5.54 18.17 5.47
N GLU A 131 -5.80 18.63 6.67
CA GLU A 131 -4.77 18.74 7.72
C GLU A 131 -4.21 17.37 8.13
N LYS A 132 -5.06 16.32 8.10
CA LYS A 132 -4.67 14.96 8.44
C LYS A 132 -3.68 14.39 7.41
N ALA A 133 -3.99 14.52 6.12
CA ALA A 133 -3.10 14.09 5.04
C ALA A 133 -1.79 14.88 5.05
N ARG A 134 -1.86 16.20 5.28
CA ARG A 134 -0.69 17.08 5.38
C ARG A 134 0.23 16.69 6.54
N SER A 135 -0.35 16.43 7.71
CA SER A 135 0.41 15.97 8.89
C SER A 135 1.08 14.62 8.64
N TYR A 136 0.36 13.68 8.02
CA TYR A 136 0.93 12.37 7.66
C TYR A 136 2.14 12.52 6.73
N ILE A 137 2.02 13.30 5.66
CA ILE A 137 3.11 13.52 4.70
C ILE A 137 4.33 14.12 5.39
N ARG A 138 4.15 15.16 6.19
CA ARG A 138 5.25 15.80 6.91
C ARG A 138 6.04 14.84 7.79
N ASN A 139 5.35 13.88 8.41
CA ASN A 139 5.97 12.90 9.30
C ASN A 139 6.59 11.69 8.57
N SER A 140 6.10 11.37 7.36
CA SER A 140 6.52 10.17 6.62
C SER A 140 7.67 10.39 5.64
N VAL A 141 7.84 11.59 5.10
CA VAL A 141 8.82 11.90 4.03
C VAL A 141 10.27 11.67 4.48
N GLY A 142 10.60 11.87 5.75
CA GLY A 142 12.00 11.76 6.22
C GLY A 142 12.58 10.35 6.21
N PHE A 143 11.78 9.33 6.45
CA PHE A 143 12.27 7.95 6.61
C PHE A 143 12.39 7.18 5.29
N LEU A 144 11.46 7.37 4.38
CA LEU A 144 11.38 6.59 3.14
C LEU A 144 12.39 7.03 2.07
N ASN A 145 12.76 8.31 2.03
CA ASN A 145 13.77 8.84 1.10
C ASN A 145 15.20 8.30 1.36
N LEU A 146 15.45 7.75 2.54
CA LEU A 146 16.72 7.11 2.88
C LEU A 146 16.87 5.72 2.24
N ILE A 147 15.78 5.08 1.82
CA ILE A 147 15.77 3.65 1.53
C ILE A 147 15.87 3.32 0.03
N SER A 148 15.40 4.19 -0.89
CA SER A 148 15.37 3.87 -2.31
C SER A 148 15.85 4.99 -3.22
N PRO A 149 16.85 4.73 -4.09
CA PRO A 149 17.29 5.69 -5.11
C PRO A 149 16.19 6.09 -6.10
N GLN A 150 15.25 5.18 -6.38
CA GLN A 150 14.12 5.44 -7.29
C GLN A 150 13.13 6.43 -6.69
N MET A 151 12.90 6.36 -5.38
CA MET A 151 12.07 7.34 -4.66
C MET A 151 12.68 8.74 -4.71
N ARG A 152 14.00 8.85 -4.49
CA ARG A 152 14.71 10.14 -4.62
C ARG A 152 14.61 10.73 -6.02
N LYS A 153 14.70 9.88 -7.06
CA LYS A 153 14.55 10.33 -8.45
C LYS A 153 13.15 10.87 -8.71
N PHE A 154 12.12 10.19 -8.22
CA PHE A 154 10.75 10.66 -8.35
C PHE A 154 10.52 11.99 -7.63
N ASP A 155 10.98 12.11 -6.37
CA ASP A 155 10.87 13.35 -5.59
C ASP A 155 11.61 14.51 -6.28
N SER A 156 12.77 14.24 -6.93
CA SER A 156 13.47 15.26 -7.71
C SER A 156 12.70 15.68 -8.97
N GLN A 157 11.97 14.78 -9.59
CA GLN A 157 11.11 15.07 -10.74
C GLN A 157 9.82 15.79 -10.35
N ALA A 158 9.35 15.59 -9.11
CA ALA A 158 8.17 16.24 -8.56
C ALA A 158 8.38 17.75 -8.23
N GLN A 159 9.50 18.34 -8.65
CA GLN A 159 9.78 19.78 -8.52
C GLN A 159 9.64 20.34 -7.09
N GLY A 160 9.96 19.51 -6.08
CA GLY A 160 9.88 19.91 -4.66
C GLY A 160 8.51 19.68 -4.02
N TYR A 161 7.53 19.16 -4.76
CA TYR A 161 6.28 18.72 -4.15
C TYR A 161 6.49 17.45 -3.31
N PRO A 162 5.90 17.36 -2.12
CA PRO A 162 6.00 16.16 -1.30
C PRO A 162 5.29 14.98 -1.97
N SER A 163 5.83 13.79 -1.80
CA SER A 163 5.22 12.57 -2.31
C SER A 163 4.60 11.72 -1.21
N VAL A 164 3.44 11.15 -1.53
CA VAL A 164 2.75 10.13 -0.72
C VAL A 164 3.14 8.76 -1.22
N HIS A 165 3.50 7.87 -0.31
CA HIS A 165 3.91 6.51 -0.64
C HIS A 165 2.84 5.51 -0.18
N ILE A 166 2.13 4.92 -1.13
CA ILE A 166 1.07 3.96 -0.89
C ILE A 166 1.62 2.56 -1.17
N PRO A 167 1.75 1.67 -0.18
CA PRO A 167 2.23 0.31 -0.40
C PRO A 167 1.20 -0.48 -1.21
N ILE A 168 1.60 -0.97 -2.39
CA ILE A 168 0.72 -1.71 -3.31
C ILE A 168 1.08 -3.18 -3.46
N SER A 169 2.17 -3.65 -2.85
CA SER A 169 2.66 -5.02 -2.98
C SER A 169 1.69 -6.07 -2.43
N HIS A 170 0.87 -5.71 -1.46
CA HIS A 170 -0.02 -6.64 -0.75
C HIS A 170 -1.48 -6.49 -1.17
N LEU A 171 -1.73 -5.82 -2.29
CA LEU A 171 -3.08 -5.62 -2.79
C LEU A 171 -3.50 -6.76 -3.74
N SER A 172 -4.80 -6.91 -3.93
CA SER A 172 -5.40 -7.99 -4.73
C SER A 172 -5.13 -7.89 -6.22
N ARG A 173 -4.68 -6.73 -6.70
CA ARG A 173 -4.29 -6.50 -8.11
C ARG A 173 -2.78 -6.38 -8.24
N SER A 174 -2.26 -6.66 -9.42
CA SER A 174 -0.84 -6.47 -9.70
C SER A 174 -0.46 -4.98 -9.64
N ALA A 175 0.79 -4.69 -9.31
CA ALA A 175 1.26 -3.31 -9.23
C ALA A 175 1.14 -2.57 -10.56
N ARG A 176 1.29 -3.26 -11.70
CA ARG A 176 1.11 -2.67 -13.04
C ARG A 176 -0.33 -2.29 -13.32
N GLU A 177 -1.29 -3.16 -12.93
CA GLU A 177 -2.71 -2.85 -13.06
C GLU A 177 -3.11 -1.66 -12.20
N ILE A 178 -2.60 -1.58 -10.96
CA ILE A 178 -2.86 -0.45 -10.07
C ILE A 178 -2.30 0.85 -10.65
N GLU A 179 -1.08 0.82 -11.20
CA GLU A 179 -0.46 1.96 -11.84
C GLU A 179 -1.25 2.42 -13.08
N SER A 180 -1.66 1.47 -13.94
CA SER A 180 -2.48 1.76 -15.13
C SER A 180 -3.82 2.37 -14.75
N LEU A 181 -4.51 1.80 -13.75
CA LEU A 181 -5.75 2.35 -13.22
C LEU A 181 -5.57 3.76 -12.66
N ALA A 182 -4.53 3.95 -11.84
CA ALA A 182 -4.25 5.25 -11.26
C ALA A 182 -3.97 6.32 -12.33
N GLN A 183 -3.24 5.96 -13.39
CA GLN A 183 -2.99 6.85 -14.54
C GLN A 183 -4.29 7.18 -15.30
N GLU A 184 -5.19 6.21 -15.48
CA GLU A 184 -6.49 6.43 -16.10
C GLU A 184 -7.31 7.48 -15.32
N PHE A 185 -7.37 7.35 -13.99
CA PHE A 185 -8.04 8.33 -13.14
C PHE A 185 -7.39 9.71 -13.20
N VAL A 186 -6.07 9.80 -13.16
CA VAL A 186 -5.34 11.07 -13.29
C VAL A 186 -5.64 11.74 -14.63
N LEU A 187 -5.54 10.99 -15.74
CA LEU A 187 -5.83 11.53 -17.08
C LEU A 187 -7.28 12.03 -17.18
N TYR A 188 -8.23 11.33 -16.56
CA TYR A 188 -9.62 11.74 -16.61
C TYR A 188 -9.93 12.97 -15.75
N TYR A 189 -9.45 12.99 -14.50
CA TYR A 189 -9.84 14.02 -13.54
C TYR A 189 -8.90 15.23 -13.51
N VAL A 190 -7.60 15.07 -13.77
CA VAL A 190 -6.64 16.19 -13.76
C VAL A 190 -6.66 16.93 -15.10
N ALA A 191 -6.70 16.21 -16.24
CA ALA A 191 -6.75 16.85 -17.57
C ALA A 191 -8.07 17.60 -17.85
N LYS A 192 -9.09 17.43 -17.00
CA LYS A 192 -10.40 18.10 -17.15
C LYS A 192 -10.44 19.44 -16.41
N GLU A 193 -9.49 19.71 -15.54
CA GLU A 193 -9.39 20.98 -14.78
C GLU A 193 -8.53 22.05 -15.50
N GLU A 194 -7.81 21.70 -16.59
CA GLU A 194 -7.08 22.62 -17.48
C GLU A 194 -8.00 23.07 -18.65
#